data_a54ffd24a5b6a3cad7e7f119ea5bc790
#
_entry.id   a54ffd24a5b6a3cad7e7f119ea5bc790
#
_cell.length_a   1.000
_cell.length_b   1.000
_cell.length_c   1.000
_cell.angle_alpha   90.00
_cell.angle_beta   90.00
_cell.angle_gamma   90.00
#
_symmetry.space_group_name_H-M   'P 1'
#
loop_
_entity.id
_entity.type
_entity.pdbx_description
1 polymer ?
#
loop_
_entity_poly.entity_id
_entity_poly.type
_entity_poly.pdbx_seq_one_letter_code
_entity_poly.pdbx_strand_id
1 'polypeptide(L)'
;MTPPGDPTTGHPPGTWGADRPEPTVVIRTDAHGARHMRTTAGHVGVVDAPRMAAVRLARSDALAACAVCLVVNDTAGVGLPAQVHILSTTDPTSSLLASHDAGSPDWARVLVASPLRGTWAAHEAQLMATEIAERAARASRLRISGSPSPPPGLSLSTRHASELHDIAALTEAAGLPLLSSPAQRELTHTPLLHLRGLPDTTQATASPQGILIHAGTRLENLEANGTHTVEIGYRRIALLQMGVLQGTGRELEFVRDHLFEDPRSAAALIRGRPTNGWASWLDCAGRALRELI
;
A
#
# COMPACT_ATOMS: atom_id res chain seq x y z
N MET A 1 17.11 -34.27 42.64
CA MET A 1 17.73 -33.40 41.65
C MET A 1 16.83 -33.30 40.44
N THR A 2 16.02 -32.28 40.37
CA THR A 2 15.08 -31.99 39.28
C THR A 2 15.79 -31.00 38.34
N PRO A 3 15.78 -31.16 37.03
CA PRO A 3 16.38 -30.24 36.09
C PRO A 3 15.54 -28.95 35.95
N PRO A 4 16.16 -27.79 35.70
CA PRO A 4 15.47 -26.52 35.57
C PRO A 4 14.74 -26.47 34.22
N GLY A 5 13.50 -25.99 34.27
CA GLY A 5 12.63 -25.80 33.10
C GLY A 5 13.15 -24.69 32.18
N ASP A 6 13.02 -24.94 30.91
CA ASP A 6 13.38 -24.09 29.79
C ASP A 6 12.29 -23.01 29.57
N PRO A 7 12.59 -21.69 29.63
CA PRO A 7 11.62 -20.63 29.38
C PRO A 7 11.76 -20.10 27.95
N THR A 8 11.48 -20.93 26.95
CA THR A 8 11.36 -20.45 25.56
C THR A 8 10.00 -20.78 24.98
N THR A 9 8.95 -20.20 25.59
CA THR A 9 7.70 -20.00 24.88
C THR A 9 7.74 -18.68 24.13
N GLY A 10 8.43 -18.69 22.99
CA GLY A 10 8.30 -17.62 22.02
C GLY A 10 6.86 -17.55 21.56
N HIS A 11 6.17 -16.47 21.89
CA HIS A 11 4.88 -16.15 21.26
C HIS A 11 5.11 -15.99 19.78
N PRO A 12 4.30 -16.62 18.92
CA PRO A 12 4.34 -16.34 17.48
C PRO A 12 4.01 -14.87 17.25
N PRO A 13 4.61 -14.24 16.21
CA PRO A 13 4.31 -12.84 15.88
C PRO A 13 2.79 -12.72 15.64
N GLY A 14 2.17 -11.84 16.43
CA GLY A 14 0.72 -11.75 16.60
C GLY A 14 -0.03 -11.71 15.28
N THR A 15 -0.88 -12.70 15.10
CA THR A 15 -2.05 -12.63 14.21
C THR A 15 -2.88 -11.43 14.69
N TRP A 16 -2.92 -10.39 13.90
CA TRP A 16 -3.83 -9.26 14.10
C TRP A 16 -5.25 -9.81 13.98
N GLY A 17 -5.94 -9.91 15.14
CA GLY A 17 -7.16 -10.66 15.31
C GLY A 17 -8.24 -10.27 14.29
N ALA A 18 -8.77 -11.29 13.64
CA ALA A 18 -9.90 -11.24 12.71
C ALA A 18 -11.24 -10.83 13.35
N ASP A 19 -11.27 -10.50 14.66
CA ASP A 19 -12.50 -10.29 15.44
C ASP A 19 -12.72 -8.85 15.92
N ARG A 20 -11.93 -7.85 15.47
CA ARG A 20 -12.26 -6.47 15.80
C ARG A 20 -13.24 -5.91 14.77
N PRO A 21 -14.40 -5.38 15.21
CA PRO A 21 -15.33 -4.70 14.30
C PRO A 21 -14.60 -3.59 13.55
N GLU A 22 -14.89 -3.45 12.27
CA GLU A 22 -14.29 -2.40 11.44
C GLU A 22 -14.58 -1.04 12.08
N PRO A 23 -13.57 -0.17 12.23
CA PRO A 23 -13.76 1.12 12.87
C PRO A 23 -14.65 2.01 12.00
N THR A 24 -15.71 2.56 12.58
CA THR A 24 -16.55 3.54 11.89
C THR A 24 -15.75 4.82 11.67
N VAL A 25 -15.61 5.24 10.42
CA VAL A 25 -14.90 6.46 10.03
C VAL A 25 -15.85 7.63 9.94
N VAL A 26 -15.50 8.72 10.61
CA VAL A 26 -16.22 10.00 10.53
C VAL A 26 -15.42 10.95 9.66
N ILE A 27 -16.05 11.49 8.62
CA ILE A 27 -15.43 12.42 7.67
C ILE A 27 -16.16 13.77 7.74
N ARG A 28 -15.40 14.85 7.84
CA ARG A 28 -15.89 16.22 7.71
C ARG A 28 -15.06 16.94 6.65
N THR A 29 -15.71 17.54 5.68
CA THR A 29 -15.05 18.37 4.68
C THR A 29 -15.15 19.84 5.10
N ASP A 30 -14.02 20.53 5.09
CA ASP A 30 -13.97 21.97 5.38
C ASP A 30 -14.31 22.84 4.15
N ALA A 31 -14.36 24.14 4.34
CA ALA A 31 -14.66 25.11 3.27
C ALA A 31 -13.60 25.14 2.17
N HIS A 32 -12.44 24.54 2.37
CA HIS A 32 -11.32 24.50 1.43
C HIS A 32 -11.21 23.17 0.69
N GLY A 33 -12.11 22.21 0.99
CA GLY A 33 -12.13 20.89 0.39
C GLY A 33 -11.20 19.87 1.04
N ALA A 34 -10.57 20.21 2.17
CA ALA A 34 -9.84 19.22 2.94
C ALA A 34 -10.81 18.34 3.77
N ARG A 35 -10.53 17.05 3.80
CA ARG A 35 -11.32 16.06 4.54
C ARG A 35 -10.64 15.74 5.87
N HIS A 36 -11.28 16.09 6.96
CA HIS A 36 -10.84 15.75 8.30
C HIS A 36 -11.49 14.44 8.71
N MET A 37 -10.68 13.42 8.92
CA MET A 37 -11.12 12.04 9.16
C MET A 37 -10.64 11.54 10.51
N ARG A 38 -11.51 10.80 11.21
CA ARG A 38 -11.18 10.08 12.44
C ARG A 38 -12.05 8.85 12.58
N THR A 39 -11.59 7.86 13.32
CA THR A 39 -12.46 6.77 13.75
C THR A 39 -13.25 7.19 15.01
N THR A 40 -14.39 6.57 15.26
CA THR A 40 -15.28 6.94 16.39
C THR A 40 -14.60 6.78 17.76
N ALA A 41 -13.72 5.80 17.90
CA ALA A 41 -12.96 5.52 19.13
C ALA A 41 -11.45 5.72 18.94
N GLY A 42 -11.05 6.43 17.87
CA GLY A 42 -9.67 6.48 17.43
C GLY A 42 -8.78 7.43 18.22
N HIS A 43 -7.50 7.16 18.10
CA HIS A 43 -6.42 7.93 18.72
C HIS A 43 -5.76 8.89 17.73
N VAL A 44 -5.94 8.66 16.42
CA VAL A 44 -5.34 9.43 15.33
C VAL A 44 -6.42 10.06 14.47
N GLY A 45 -6.16 11.28 14.01
CA GLY A 45 -6.87 11.94 12.92
C GLY A 45 -6.02 11.97 11.67
N VAL A 46 -6.68 11.96 10.51
CA VAL A 46 -6.04 12.17 9.21
C VAL A 46 -6.72 13.32 8.51
N VAL A 47 -5.93 14.29 8.05
CA VAL A 47 -6.39 15.36 7.17
C VAL A 47 -5.96 15.00 5.76
N ASP A 48 -6.89 14.73 4.87
CA ASP A 48 -6.66 14.50 3.45
C ASP A 48 -6.99 15.77 2.67
N ALA A 49 -5.99 16.37 2.09
CA ALA A 49 -6.09 17.67 1.44
C ALA A 49 -5.56 17.64 0.00
N PRO A 50 -6.37 18.05 -1.00
CA PRO A 50 -5.85 18.37 -2.31
C PRO A 50 -4.78 19.46 -2.22
N ARG A 51 -3.88 19.53 -3.19
CA ARG A 51 -2.73 20.45 -3.20
C ARG A 51 -3.09 21.87 -2.78
N MET A 52 -4.15 22.45 -3.36
CA MET A 52 -4.57 23.82 -3.05
C MET A 52 -5.11 24.00 -1.63
N ALA A 53 -5.79 22.99 -1.10
CA ALA A 53 -6.26 23.00 0.28
C ALA A 53 -5.10 22.82 1.27
N ALA A 54 -4.14 21.97 0.95
CA ALA A 54 -2.95 21.73 1.77
C ALA A 54 -2.13 23.01 2.01
N VAL A 55 -1.91 23.82 0.98
CA VAL A 55 -1.21 25.13 1.10
C VAL A 55 -1.95 26.09 2.02
N ARG A 56 -3.29 26.08 2.00
CA ARG A 56 -4.11 26.91 2.90
C ARG A 56 -4.07 26.40 4.34
N LEU A 57 -4.19 25.09 4.52
CA LEU A 57 -4.06 24.44 5.83
C LEU A 57 -2.70 24.71 6.47
N ALA A 58 -1.62 24.64 5.69
CA ALA A 58 -0.27 24.94 6.14
C ALA A 58 -0.13 26.38 6.66
N ARG A 59 -0.95 27.31 6.18
CA ARG A 59 -0.95 28.72 6.63
C ARG A 59 -1.88 29.00 7.82
N SER A 60 -2.62 28.00 8.30
CA SER A 60 -3.72 28.20 9.26
C SER A 60 -3.46 27.64 10.65
N ASP A 61 -2.25 27.30 11.05
CA ASP A 61 -1.90 26.66 12.35
C ASP A 61 -2.76 25.43 12.70
N ALA A 62 -3.50 24.88 11.73
CA ALA A 62 -4.45 23.79 11.96
C ALA A 62 -3.76 22.42 12.00
N LEU A 63 -2.48 22.37 11.69
CA LEU A 63 -1.72 21.13 11.69
C LEU A 63 -0.94 20.96 12.99
N ALA A 64 -0.99 19.75 13.56
CA ALA A 64 -0.25 19.42 14.79
C ALA A 64 1.25 19.56 14.59
N ALA A 65 1.96 19.88 15.68
CA ALA A 65 3.40 20.13 15.65
C ALA A 65 4.25 18.94 15.17
N CYS A 66 3.83 17.70 15.44
CA CYS A 66 4.50 16.51 14.93
C CYS A 66 3.49 15.60 14.21
N ALA A 67 3.81 15.22 13.00
CA ALA A 67 2.92 14.43 12.15
C ALA A 67 3.67 13.49 11.20
N VAL A 68 2.93 12.55 10.64
CA VAL A 68 3.37 11.78 9.47
C VAL A 68 2.63 12.31 8.25
N CYS A 69 3.38 12.76 7.25
CA CYS A 69 2.85 13.26 5.99
C CYS A 69 3.02 12.23 4.89
N LEU A 70 1.96 11.98 4.15
CA LEU A 70 1.89 11.10 2.99
C LEU A 70 1.61 11.97 1.76
N VAL A 71 2.64 12.32 1.02
CA VAL A 71 2.53 13.11 -0.21
C VAL A 71 2.25 12.16 -1.36
N VAL A 72 1.09 12.31 -1.99
CA VAL A 72 0.61 11.42 -3.05
C VAL A 72 0.78 12.11 -4.40
N ASN A 73 1.58 11.51 -5.27
CA ASN A 73 1.74 11.93 -6.65
C ASN A 73 0.69 11.21 -7.50
N ASP A 74 -0.06 11.97 -8.28
CA ASP A 74 -1.04 11.41 -9.20
C ASP A 74 -0.36 11.02 -10.51
N THR A 75 -0.01 9.76 -10.62
CA THR A 75 0.50 9.15 -11.85
C THR A 75 -0.59 8.41 -12.62
N ALA A 76 -1.86 8.54 -12.21
CA ALA A 76 -2.98 7.78 -12.76
C ALA A 76 -3.19 7.99 -14.28
N GLY A 77 -2.76 9.12 -14.83
CA GLY A 77 -2.80 9.39 -16.28
C GLY A 77 -1.89 8.50 -17.13
N VAL A 78 -0.94 7.77 -16.52
CA VAL A 78 0.06 6.95 -17.23
C VAL A 78 -0.11 5.46 -16.92
N GLY A 79 -1.17 5.06 -16.20
CA GLY A 79 -1.40 3.65 -15.83
C GLY A 79 -0.38 3.09 -14.83
N LEU A 80 0.37 3.94 -14.18
CA LEU A 80 1.32 3.58 -13.12
C LEU A 80 0.64 3.67 -11.75
N PRO A 81 1.02 2.83 -10.78
CA PRO A 81 0.52 2.95 -9.42
C PRO A 81 0.93 4.30 -8.82
N ALA A 82 0.03 4.89 -8.02
CA ALA A 82 0.31 6.14 -7.34
C ALA A 82 1.61 6.05 -6.53
N GLN A 83 2.42 7.09 -6.62
CA GLN A 83 3.62 7.21 -5.81
C GLN A 83 3.30 7.93 -4.51
N VAL A 84 3.74 7.38 -3.38
CA VAL A 84 3.56 7.99 -2.06
C VAL A 84 4.92 8.25 -1.44
N HIS A 85 5.16 9.49 -1.09
CA HIS A 85 6.34 9.90 -0.34
C HIS A 85 5.97 10.05 1.13
N ILE A 86 6.63 9.29 2.01
CA ILE A 86 6.31 9.23 3.43
C ILE A 86 7.37 10.01 4.20
N LEU A 87 6.91 10.99 4.96
CA LEU A 87 7.75 11.90 5.75
C LEU A 87 7.27 11.93 7.20
N SER A 88 8.20 11.90 8.14
CA SER A 88 7.96 12.37 9.50
C SER A 88 8.39 13.84 9.59
N THR A 89 7.60 14.66 10.25
CA THR A 89 7.94 16.07 10.39
C THR A 89 7.53 16.59 11.75
N THR A 90 8.37 17.46 12.31
CA THR A 90 8.07 18.26 13.51
C THR A 90 7.34 19.56 13.16
N ASP A 91 7.34 19.92 11.89
CA ASP A 91 6.64 21.08 11.35
C ASP A 91 6.03 20.73 9.97
N PRO A 92 4.80 20.15 9.98
CA PRO A 92 4.09 19.82 8.75
C PRO A 92 3.87 21.02 7.84
N THR A 93 3.68 22.20 8.44
CA THR A 93 3.44 23.46 7.73
C THR A 93 4.61 23.81 6.84
N SER A 94 5.80 23.95 7.40
CA SER A 94 7.01 24.28 6.63
C SER A 94 7.37 23.17 5.64
N SER A 95 7.17 21.90 6.00
CA SER A 95 7.44 20.77 5.11
C SER A 95 6.54 20.78 3.88
N LEU A 96 5.25 21.07 4.04
CA LEU A 96 4.30 21.17 2.93
C LEU A 96 4.56 22.39 2.05
N LEU A 97 4.87 23.53 2.65
CA LEU A 97 5.22 24.74 1.90
C LEU A 97 6.52 24.56 1.11
N ALA A 98 7.55 23.97 1.71
CA ALA A 98 8.80 23.66 1.03
C ALA A 98 8.59 22.69 -0.14
N SER A 99 7.74 21.68 0.01
CA SER A 99 7.39 20.75 -1.06
C SER A 99 6.61 21.44 -2.20
N HIS A 100 5.84 22.48 -1.88
CA HIS A 100 5.12 23.28 -2.87
C HIS A 100 6.08 24.21 -3.64
N ASP A 101 6.98 24.89 -2.91
CA ASP A 101 7.91 25.88 -3.46
C ASP A 101 9.06 25.23 -4.25
N ALA A 102 9.45 24.00 -3.91
CA ALA A 102 10.48 23.24 -4.62
C ALA A 102 10.10 22.86 -6.07
N GLY A 103 8.95 23.32 -6.54
CA GLY A 103 8.55 23.16 -7.94
C GLY A 103 8.34 21.72 -8.38
N SER A 104 8.18 20.77 -7.45
CA SER A 104 7.76 19.41 -7.80
C SER A 104 6.31 19.47 -8.31
N PRO A 105 6.08 19.43 -9.64
CA PRO A 105 4.76 19.68 -10.21
C PRO A 105 3.77 18.55 -9.94
N ASP A 106 4.22 17.41 -9.44
CA ASP A 106 3.55 16.14 -9.64
C ASP A 106 2.73 15.63 -8.44
N TRP A 107 2.74 16.31 -7.29
CA TRP A 107 1.91 15.86 -6.20
C TRP A 107 0.48 16.41 -6.27
N ALA A 108 -0.51 15.52 -6.11
CA ALA A 108 -1.93 15.85 -6.24
C ALA A 108 -2.58 16.16 -4.90
N ARG A 109 -2.19 15.46 -3.84
CA ARG A 109 -2.76 15.60 -2.49
C ARG A 109 -1.78 15.16 -1.41
N VAL A 110 -2.08 15.54 -0.18
CA VAL A 110 -1.35 15.10 1.00
C VAL A 110 -2.32 14.58 2.05
N LEU A 111 -1.92 13.52 2.73
CA LEU A 111 -2.57 13.07 3.96
C LEU A 111 -1.64 13.35 5.12
N VAL A 112 -2.17 14.03 6.14
CA VAL A 112 -1.42 14.34 7.38
C VAL A 112 -2.04 13.58 8.52
N ALA A 113 -1.31 12.62 9.08
CA ALA A 113 -1.73 11.85 10.24
C ALA A 113 -1.13 12.44 11.51
N SER A 114 -1.95 12.67 12.52
CA SER A 114 -1.53 13.19 13.83
C SER A 114 -2.40 12.64 14.96
N PRO A 115 -1.90 12.58 16.21
CA PRO A 115 -2.71 12.14 17.33
C PRO A 115 -3.84 13.13 17.61
N LEU A 116 -5.02 12.61 17.96
CA LEU A 116 -6.19 13.43 18.35
C LEU A 116 -6.06 14.05 19.75
N ARG A 117 -5.19 13.48 20.57
CA ARG A 117 -4.90 13.96 21.93
C ARG A 117 -3.39 13.98 22.15
N GLY A 118 -2.88 15.11 22.62
CA GLY A 118 -1.43 15.31 22.80
C GLY A 118 -0.70 15.47 21.47
N THR A 119 0.59 15.21 21.49
CA THR A 119 1.48 15.29 20.31
C THR A 119 2.38 14.08 20.31
N TRP A 120 2.80 13.61 19.15
CA TRP A 120 3.93 12.70 19.06
C TRP A 120 5.24 13.46 19.35
N ALA A 121 6.19 12.80 20.01
CA ALA A 121 7.56 13.25 19.98
C ALA A 121 8.16 13.04 18.58
N ALA A 122 9.21 13.77 18.24
CA ALA A 122 9.84 13.67 16.91
C ALA A 122 10.25 12.23 16.56
N HIS A 123 10.80 11.50 17.53
CA HIS A 123 11.19 10.11 17.34
C HIS A 123 9.99 9.15 17.20
N GLU A 124 8.85 9.44 17.83
CA GLU A 124 7.61 8.66 17.67
C GLU A 124 7.05 8.85 16.25
N ALA A 125 6.99 10.09 15.76
CA ALA A 125 6.56 10.38 14.40
C ALA A 125 7.48 9.69 13.38
N GLN A 126 8.79 9.69 13.60
CA GLN A 126 9.75 9.01 12.75
C GLN A 126 9.55 7.49 12.77
N LEU A 127 9.33 6.89 13.94
CA LEU A 127 9.06 5.47 14.10
C LEU A 127 7.76 5.07 13.39
N MET A 128 6.69 5.86 13.53
CA MET A 128 5.42 5.67 12.85
C MET A 128 5.57 5.75 11.33
N ALA A 129 6.29 6.75 10.82
CA ALA A 129 6.55 6.91 9.39
C ALA A 129 7.34 5.72 8.81
N THR A 130 8.33 5.23 9.54
CA THR A 130 9.12 4.04 9.15
C THR A 130 8.24 2.81 9.05
N GLU A 131 7.43 2.53 10.08
CA GLU A 131 6.54 1.37 10.10
C GLU A 131 5.47 1.43 9.01
N ILE A 132 4.92 2.63 8.76
CA ILE A 132 3.99 2.84 7.65
C ILE A 132 4.67 2.53 6.32
N ALA A 133 5.90 3.02 6.11
CA ALA A 133 6.65 2.78 4.88
C ALA A 133 6.95 1.28 4.67
N GLU A 134 7.36 0.58 5.72
CA GLU A 134 7.63 -0.86 5.66
C GLU A 134 6.38 -1.68 5.36
N ARG A 135 5.25 -1.36 6.01
CA ARG A 135 3.98 -2.04 5.76
C ARG A 135 3.45 -1.75 4.36
N ALA A 136 3.52 -0.51 3.91
CA ALA A 136 3.11 -0.11 2.57
C ALA A 136 3.97 -0.79 1.50
N ALA A 137 5.28 -0.90 1.72
CA ALA A 137 6.17 -1.64 0.83
C ALA A 137 5.83 -3.14 0.76
N ARG A 138 5.44 -3.74 1.89
CA ARG A 138 4.98 -5.14 1.95
C ARG A 138 3.63 -5.33 1.25
N ALA A 139 2.74 -4.35 1.34
CA ALA A 139 1.43 -4.39 0.66
C ALA A 139 1.53 -4.27 -0.87
N SER A 140 2.65 -3.76 -1.41
CA SER A 140 2.99 -3.71 -2.85
C SER A 140 1.97 -3.02 -3.76
N ARG A 141 1.07 -2.18 -3.21
CA ARG A 141 0.03 -1.47 -3.98
C ARG A 141 0.47 -0.12 -4.52
N LEU A 142 1.48 0.46 -3.89
CA LEU A 142 1.92 1.83 -4.15
C LEU A 142 3.44 1.87 -4.28
N ARG A 143 3.94 2.80 -5.06
CA ARG A 143 5.38 3.10 -5.05
C ARG A 143 5.68 3.96 -3.84
N ILE A 144 6.47 3.42 -2.92
CA ILE A 144 6.92 4.17 -1.75
C ILE A 144 8.27 4.80 -2.03
N SER A 145 8.36 6.10 -1.81
CA SER A 145 9.61 6.86 -1.84
C SER A 145 9.82 7.57 -0.51
N GLY A 146 11.07 7.77 -0.11
CA GLY A 146 11.37 8.41 1.18
C GLY A 146 11.01 7.48 2.35
N SER A 147 11.84 6.50 2.62
CA SER A 147 11.72 5.71 3.86
C SER A 147 12.58 6.36 4.92
N PRO A 148 12.00 6.95 5.98
CA PRO A 148 12.79 7.42 7.10
C PRO A 148 13.49 6.23 7.77
N SER A 149 14.76 6.37 8.13
CA SER A 149 15.47 5.33 8.88
C SER A 149 14.90 5.24 10.30
N PRO A 150 14.67 4.04 10.82
CA PRO A 150 14.16 3.89 12.17
C PRO A 150 15.16 4.44 13.19
N PRO A 151 14.70 5.10 14.25
CA PRO A 151 15.57 5.51 15.35
C PRO A 151 16.16 4.26 16.01
N PRO A 152 17.46 4.23 16.31
CA PRO A 152 18.11 3.05 16.91
C PRO A 152 17.53 2.76 18.29
N GLY A 153 17.27 1.47 18.57
CA GLY A 153 16.87 0.99 19.91
C GLY A 153 15.42 1.30 20.32
N LEU A 154 14.59 1.84 19.41
CA LEU A 154 13.18 2.09 19.69
C LEU A 154 12.30 1.06 19.00
N SER A 155 11.22 0.66 19.68
CA SER A 155 10.21 -0.25 19.18
C SER A 155 8.82 0.33 19.39
N LEU A 156 7.86 -0.11 18.56
CA LEU A 156 6.47 0.27 18.67
C LEU A 156 5.87 -0.23 20.00
N SER A 157 5.21 0.64 20.73
CA SER A 157 4.37 0.28 21.86
C SER A 157 2.99 -0.20 21.40
N THR A 158 2.21 -0.80 22.33
CA THR A 158 0.81 -1.19 22.09
C THR A 158 -0.05 0.01 21.65
N ARG A 159 0.24 1.20 22.17
CA ARG A 159 -0.42 2.45 21.75
C ARG A 159 -0.18 2.72 20.27
N HIS A 160 1.06 2.68 19.81
CA HIS A 160 1.43 2.91 18.41
C HIS A 160 0.78 1.86 17.49
N ALA A 161 0.61 0.63 17.96
CA ALA A 161 -0.09 -0.41 17.21
C ALA A 161 -1.56 -0.04 16.94
N SER A 162 -2.26 0.52 17.94
CA SER A 162 -3.64 1.01 17.79
C SER A 162 -3.70 2.24 16.87
N GLU A 163 -2.74 3.15 17.00
CA GLU A 163 -2.63 4.34 16.15
C GLU A 163 -2.39 3.95 14.67
N LEU A 164 -1.54 2.95 14.41
CA LEU A 164 -1.34 2.41 13.05
C LEU A 164 -2.60 1.76 12.48
N HIS A 165 -3.40 1.11 13.31
CA HIS A 165 -4.68 0.55 12.88
C HIS A 165 -5.66 1.66 12.47
N ASP A 166 -5.74 2.76 13.24
CA ASP A 166 -6.53 3.93 12.87
C ASP A 166 -6.04 4.54 11.54
N ILE A 167 -4.73 4.72 11.37
CA ILE A 167 -4.14 5.24 10.13
C ILE A 167 -4.50 4.34 8.93
N ALA A 168 -4.45 3.01 9.10
CA ALA A 168 -4.83 2.07 8.05
C ALA A 168 -6.29 2.28 7.60
N ALA A 169 -7.23 2.33 8.54
CA ALA A 169 -8.64 2.53 8.24
C ALA A 169 -8.92 3.90 7.61
N LEU A 170 -8.24 4.96 8.10
CA LEU A 170 -8.43 6.33 7.61
C LEU A 170 -7.83 6.54 6.22
N THR A 171 -6.65 5.96 5.94
CA THR A 171 -6.05 6.02 4.60
C THR A 171 -6.85 5.21 3.59
N GLU A 172 -7.43 4.08 3.99
CA GLU A 172 -8.34 3.30 3.16
C GLU A 172 -9.62 4.09 2.84
N ALA A 173 -10.23 4.73 3.84
CA ALA A 173 -11.39 5.62 3.65
C ALA A 173 -11.07 6.84 2.76
N ALA A 174 -9.82 7.28 2.74
CA ALA A 174 -9.32 8.29 1.81
C ALA A 174 -9.13 7.77 0.38
N GLY A 175 -9.35 6.48 0.12
CA GLY A 175 -9.05 5.85 -1.16
C GLY A 175 -7.56 5.60 -1.39
N LEU A 176 -6.78 5.53 -0.32
CA LEU A 176 -5.35 5.20 -0.33
C LEU A 176 -5.11 3.98 0.56
N PRO A 177 -5.34 2.74 0.08
CA PRO A 177 -5.21 1.51 0.85
C PRO A 177 -3.74 1.16 1.11
N LEU A 178 -3.07 1.99 1.92
CA LEU A 178 -1.64 1.98 2.13
C LEU A 178 -1.16 0.76 2.94
N LEU A 179 -1.91 0.40 3.97
CA LEU A 179 -1.52 -0.61 4.97
C LEU A 179 -2.34 -1.90 4.89
N SER A 180 -3.36 -1.93 4.03
CA SER A 180 -4.20 -3.12 3.85
C SER A 180 -3.45 -4.13 2.99
N SER A 181 -3.06 -5.25 3.57
CA SER A 181 -2.57 -6.37 2.78
C SER A 181 -3.73 -6.96 1.96
N PRO A 182 -3.59 -7.10 0.64
CA PRO A 182 -4.59 -7.76 -0.17
C PRO A 182 -4.84 -9.21 0.27
N ALA A 183 -3.85 -9.85 0.88
CA ALA A 183 -3.91 -11.26 1.27
C ALA A 183 -4.75 -11.55 2.51
N GLN A 184 -5.02 -10.58 3.38
CA GLN A 184 -5.63 -10.87 4.69
C GLN A 184 -7.16 -10.87 4.70
N ARG A 185 -7.85 -10.27 3.72
CA ARG A 185 -9.31 -10.13 3.77
C ARG A 185 -10.13 -11.29 3.20
N GLU A 186 -9.58 -12.16 2.36
CA GLU A 186 -10.44 -13.03 1.53
C GLU A 186 -9.97 -14.46 1.24
N LEU A 187 -8.94 -14.96 1.91
CA LEU A 187 -8.36 -16.27 1.58
C LEU A 187 -9.23 -17.49 1.95
N THR A 188 -10.39 -17.33 2.59
CA THR A 188 -11.14 -18.46 3.11
C THR A 188 -12.02 -19.18 2.08
N HIS A 189 -12.34 -18.58 0.93
CA HIS A 189 -13.22 -19.23 -0.08
C HIS A 189 -12.93 -18.88 -1.55
N THR A 190 -11.86 -18.17 -1.89
CA THR A 190 -11.60 -17.77 -3.27
C THR A 190 -10.80 -18.84 -4.01
N PRO A 191 -11.26 -19.34 -5.16
CA PRO A 191 -10.53 -20.37 -5.91
C PRO A 191 -9.18 -19.83 -6.40
N LEU A 192 -8.15 -20.69 -6.31
CA LEU A 192 -6.87 -20.42 -6.92
C LEU A 192 -7.02 -20.39 -8.44
N LEU A 193 -6.51 -19.34 -9.04
CA LEU A 193 -6.58 -19.12 -10.48
C LEU A 193 -5.20 -19.28 -11.11
N HIS A 194 -5.18 -19.72 -12.36
CA HIS A 194 -4.00 -19.77 -13.20
C HIS A 194 -4.30 -19.22 -14.58
N LEU A 195 -3.30 -18.76 -15.31
CA LEU A 195 -3.48 -18.37 -16.69
C LEU A 195 -3.55 -19.59 -17.61
N ARG A 196 -4.54 -19.62 -18.49
CA ARG A 196 -4.72 -20.66 -19.51
C ARG A 196 -3.41 -20.88 -20.26
N GLY A 197 -2.90 -22.12 -20.23
CA GLY A 197 -1.63 -22.51 -20.86
C GLY A 197 -0.37 -22.15 -20.05
N LEU A 198 -0.51 -21.64 -18.84
CA LEU A 198 0.58 -21.37 -17.89
C LEU A 198 0.20 -21.84 -16.47
N PRO A 199 -0.30 -23.07 -16.27
CA PRO A 199 -0.83 -23.50 -14.98
C PRO A 199 0.25 -23.63 -13.90
N ASP A 200 1.46 -24.02 -14.28
CA ASP A 200 2.55 -24.32 -13.33
C ASP A 200 3.36 -23.08 -12.93
N THR A 201 3.20 -21.98 -13.66
CA THR A 201 4.00 -20.76 -13.47
C THR A 201 3.21 -19.57 -12.96
N THR A 202 1.86 -19.66 -12.94
CA THR A 202 1.01 -18.54 -12.56
C THR A 202 0.03 -18.95 -11.47
N GLN A 203 0.00 -18.17 -10.39
CA GLN A 203 -0.95 -18.34 -9.30
C GLN A 203 -1.57 -16.99 -8.95
N ALA A 204 -2.88 -16.97 -8.85
CA ALA A 204 -3.63 -15.77 -8.49
C ALA A 204 -4.91 -16.13 -7.73
N THR A 205 -5.52 -15.15 -7.08
CA THR A 205 -6.86 -15.25 -6.51
C THR A 205 -7.71 -14.05 -6.94
N ALA A 206 -9.00 -14.27 -7.16
CA ALA A 206 -9.92 -13.17 -7.42
C ALA A 206 -10.15 -12.37 -6.12
N SER A 207 -10.34 -11.07 -6.25
CA SER A 207 -10.66 -10.15 -5.17
C SER A 207 -11.73 -9.18 -5.65
N PRO A 208 -12.62 -8.64 -4.80
CA PRO A 208 -13.54 -7.56 -5.17
C PRO A 208 -12.85 -6.33 -5.74
N GLN A 209 -11.56 -6.17 -5.44
CA GLN A 209 -10.74 -5.06 -5.90
C GLN A 209 -9.94 -5.39 -7.17
N GLY A 210 -10.07 -6.62 -7.72
CA GLY A 210 -9.34 -7.05 -8.88
C GLY A 210 -8.80 -8.47 -8.80
N ILE A 211 -7.56 -8.69 -9.17
CA ILE A 211 -6.89 -9.99 -9.12
C ILE A 211 -5.55 -9.89 -8.38
N LEU A 212 -5.36 -10.72 -7.38
CA LEU A 212 -4.14 -10.82 -6.61
C LEU A 212 -3.22 -11.88 -7.23
N ILE A 213 -2.07 -11.46 -7.71
CA ILE A 213 -1.01 -12.34 -8.19
C ILE A 213 -0.13 -12.72 -7.01
N HIS A 214 0.08 -14.01 -6.82
CA HIS A 214 0.89 -14.52 -5.71
C HIS A 214 2.39 -14.50 -6.01
N ALA A 215 3.17 -14.30 -4.97
CA ALA A 215 4.61 -14.52 -5.00
C ALA A 215 4.93 -15.92 -5.53
N GLY A 216 6.02 -16.07 -6.26
CA GLY A 216 6.36 -17.29 -6.97
C GLY A 216 5.79 -17.39 -8.39
N THR A 217 4.86 -16.49 -8.78
CA THR A 217 4.39 -16.41 -10.17
C THR A 217 5.53 -15.97 -11.08
N ARG A 218 5.77 -16.76 -12.14
CA ARG A 218 6.85 -16.52 -13.11
C ARG A 218 6.31 -16.06 -14.45
N LEU A 219 7.07 -15.22 -15.12
CA LEU A 219 6.78 -14.71 -16.45
C LEU A 219 8.07 -14.55 -17.27
N GLU A 220 7.94 -14.68 -18.58
CA GLU A 220 9.07 -14.45 -19.46
C GLU A 220 9.47 -12.97 -19.49
N ASN A 221 10.77 -12.71 -19.44
CA ASN A 221 11.31 -11.37 -19.68
C ASN A 221 11.36 -11.10 -21.19
N LEU A 222 10.27 -10.54 -21.70
CA LEU A 222 10.08 -10.30 -23.12
C LEU A 222 10.90 -9.11 -23.67
N GLU A 223 11.56 -8.33 -22.82
CA GLU A 223 12.50 -7.29 -23.29
C GLU A 223 13.62 -7.91 -24.13
N ALA A 224 14.02 -9.12 -23.78
CA ALA A 224 14.99 -9.88 -24.57
C ALA A 224 14.47 -10.29 -25.96
N ASN A 225 13.16 -10.29 -26.18
CA ASN A 225 12.52 -10.82 -27.39
C ASN A 225 11.76 -9.77 -28.23
N GLY A 226 11.65 -8.52 -27.75
CA GLY A 226 11.10 -7.39 -28.53
C GLY A 226 9.59 -7.46 -28.88
N THR A 227 8.81 -8.32 -28.23
CA THR A 227 7.42 -8.63 -28.62
C THR A 227 6.33 -8.02 -27.72
N HIS A 228 6.68 -7.20 -26.74
CA HIS A 228 5.72 -6.59 -25.83
C HIS A 228 5.30 -5.19 -26.27
N THR A 229 4.11 -4.75 -25.85
CA THR A 229 3.71 -3.36 -26.05
C THR A 229 4.48 -2.45 -25.10
N VAL A 230 4.73 -1.22 -25.51
CA VAL A 230 5.47 -0.21 -24.72
C VAL A 230 4.87 -0.04 -23.31
N GLU A 231 3.55 -0.04 -23.20
CA GLU A 231 2.84 0.07 -21.90
C GLU A 231 3.15 -1.09 -20.95
N ILE A 232 3.15 -2.33 -21.47
CA ILE A 232 3.48 -3.52 -20.67
C ILE A 232 4.93 -3.45 -20.20
N GLY A 233 5.85 -2.98 -21.05
CA GLY A 233 7.24 -2.74 -20.69
C GLY A 233 7.39 -1.75 -19.54
N TYR A 234 6.74 -0.59 -19.62
CA TYR A 234 6.76 0.39 -18.53
C TYR A 234 6.21 -0.15 -17.22
N ARG A 235 5.11 -0.91 -17.26
CA ARG A 235 4.54 -1.55 -16.06
C ARG A 235 5.51 -2.56 -15.45
N ARG A 236 6.20 -3.37 -16.25
CA ARG A 236 7.23 -4.32 -15.76
C ARG A 236 8.40 -3.60 -15.12
N ILE A 237 8.92 -2.54 -15.74
CA ILE A 237 9.98 -1.70 -15.17
C ILE A 237 9.55 -1.13 -13.82
N ALA A 238 8.32 -0.61 -13.73
CA ALA A 238 7.79 -0.09 -12.48
C ALA A 238 7.75 -1.15 -11.38
N LEU A 239 7.28 -2.37 -11.67
CA LEU A 239 7.22 -3.47 -10.71
C LEU A 239 8.61 -3.97 -10.29
N LEU A 240 9.59 -3.95 -11.19
CA LEU A 240 11.00 -4.21 -10.87
C LEU A 240 11.55 -3.15 -9.92
N GLN A 241 11.31 -1.87 -10.20
CA GLN A 241 11.74 -0.77 -9.34
C GLN A 241 11.08 -0.80 -7.96
N MET A 242 9.85 -1.30 -7.87
CA MET A 242 9.12 -1.49 -6.61
C MET A 242 9.60 -2.73 -5.83
N GLY A 243 10.44 -3.57 -6.41
CA GLY A 243 10.84 -4.84 -5.82
C GLY A 243 9.70 -5.85 -5.70
N VAL A 244 8.67 -5.73 -6.53
CA VAL A 244 7.57 -6.69 -6.66
C VAL A 244 7.96 -7.80 -7.62
N LEU A 245 8.61 -7.43 -8.73
CA LEU A 245 9.25 -8.34 -9.65
C LEU A 245 10.76 -8.38 -9.39
N GLN A 246 11.35 -9.54 -9.56
CA GLN A 246 12.79 -9.75 -9.54
C GLN A 246 13.15 -10.75 -10.63
N GLY A 247 14.37 -10.68 -11.11
CA GLY A 247 14.91 -11.64 -12.06
C GLY A 247 15.92 -11.00 -12.99
N THR A 248 16.67 -11.85 -13.67
CA THR A 248 17.69 -11.46 -14.65
C THR A 248 17.59 -12.38 -15.86
N GLY A 249 17.87 -11.84 -17.04
CA GLY A 249 17.85 -12.63 -18.26
C GLY A 249 16.44 -12.88 -18.79
N ARG A 250 16.05 -14.15 -18.93
CA ARG A 250 14.81 -14.55 -19.61
C ARG A 250 13.58 -14.69 -18.74
N GLU A 251 13.72 -14.72 -17.42
CA GLU A 251 12.62 -14.94 -16.49
C GLU A 251 12.56 -13.83 -15.45
N LEU A 252 11.33 -13.40 -15.14
CA LEU A 252 11.00 -12.56 -14.01
C LEU A 252 10.07 -13.34 -13.09
N GLU A 253 10.17 -13.08 -11.78
CA GLU A 253 9.33 -13.71 -10.76
C GLU A 253 8.73 -12.64 -9.85
N PHE A 254 7.46 -12.80 -9.49
CA PHE A 254 6.84 -12.05 -8.41
C PHE A 254 7.41 -12.53 -7.08
N VAL A 255 8.18 -11.69 -6.42
CA VAL A 255 8.75 -12.00 -5.09
C VAL A 255 7.83 -11.56 -3.95
N ARG A 256 6.74 -10.88 -4.28
CA ARG A 256 5.68 -10.45 -3.37
C ARG A 256 4.34 -10.54 -4.08
N ASP A 257 3.28 -10.76 -3.28
CA ASP A 257 1.91 -10.66 -3.76
C ASP A 257 1.63 -9.26 -4.29
N HIS A 258 0.92 -9.17 -5.42
CA HIS A 258 0.57 -7.89 -6.03
C HIS A 258 -0.85 -7.88 -6.57
N LEU A 259 -1.63 -6.87 -6.17
CA LEU A 259 -3.00 -6.70 -6.64
C LEU A 259 -3.03 -5.86 -7.92
N PHE A 260 -3.71 -6.39 -8.94
CA PHE A 260 -4.10 -5.65 -10.14
C PHE A 260 -5.60 -5.36 -10.07
N GLU A 261 -5.98 -4.11 -10.27
CA GLU A 261 -7.39 -3.71 -10.31
C GLU A 261 -8.16 -4.34 -11.48
N ASP A 262 -7.46 -4.62 -12.59
CA ASP A 262 -8.04 -5.21 -13.79
C ASP A 262 -7.38 -6.55 -14.13
N PRO A 263 -8.15 -7.65 -14.23
CA PRO A 263 -7.64 -8.96 -14.64
C PRO A 263 -6.99 -8.99 -16.03
N ARG A 264 -7.37 -8.07 -16.93
CA ARG A 264 -6.75 -7.95 -18.26
C ARG A 264 -5.32 -7.43 -18.14
N SER A 265 -5.10 -6.43 -17.30
CA SER A 265 -3.79 -5.83 -17.05
C SER A 265 -2.82 -6.85 -16.46
N ALA A 266 -3.27 -7.66 -15.49
CA ALA A 266 -2.49 -8.73 -14.91
C ALA A 266 -2.12 -9.80 -15.96
N ALA A 267 -3.09 -10.28 -16.72
CA ALA A 267 -2.87 -11.28 -17.77
C ALA A 267 -1.95 -10.77 -18.89
N ALA A 268 -2.13 -9.50 -19.30
CA ALA A 268 -1.29 -8.88 -20.33
C ALA A 268 0.15 -8.73 -19.85
N LEU A 269 0.36 -8.33 -18.59
CA LEU A 269 1.70 -8.18 -18.02
C LEU A 269 2.45 -9.51 -17.97
N ILE A 270 1.78 -10.58 -17.54
CA ILE A 270 2.39 -11.92 -17.45
C ILE A 270 2.69 -12.44 -18.86
N ARG A 271 1.74 -12.34 -19.80
CA ARG A 271 1.93 -12.83 -21.18
C ARG A 271 2.75 -11.93 -22.08
N GLY A 272 3.02 -10.69 -21.67
CA GLY A 272 3.70 -9.69 -22.50
C GLY A 272 2.93 -9.23 -23.73
N ARG A 273 1.63 -9.50 -23.80
CA ARG A 273 0.75 -9.10 -24.91
C ARG A 273 -0.68 -8.85 -24.43
N PRO A 274 -1.44 -8.01 -25.13
CA PRO A 274 -2.86 -7.80 -24.81
C PRO A 274 -3.60 -9.14 -24.71
N THR A 275 -4.30 -9.34 -23.59
CA THR A 275 -4.94 -10.61 -23.27
C THR A 275 -6.30 -10.36 -22.64
N ASN A 276 -7.32 -11.14 -23.02
CA ASN A 276 -8.62 -11.10 -22.34
C ASN A 276 -8.53 -11.81 -20.99
N GLY A 277 -8.22 -11.07 -19.93
CA GLY A 277 -8.04 -11.61 -18.59
C GLY A 277 -9.28 -12.35 -18.07
N TRP A 278 -10.48 -11.84 -18.31
CA TRP A 278 -11.73 -12.46 -17.87
C TRP A 278 -11.96 -13.88 -18.38
N ALA A 279 -11.44 -14.19 -19.56
CA ALA A 279 -11.54 -15.51 -20.18
C ALA A 279 -10.26 -16.36 -20.02
N SER A 280 -9.15 -15.73 -19.63
CA SER A 280 -7.84 -16.40 -19.57
C SER A 280 -7.46 -16.88 -18.18
N TRP A 281 -7.99 -16.26 -17.12
CA TRP A 281 -7.85 -16.75 -15.77
C TRP A 281 -8.83 -17.89 -15.52
N LEU A 282 -8.32 -19.04 -15.13
CA LEU A 282 -9.08 -20.27 -14.93
C LEU A 282 -8.87 -20.79 -13.51
N ASP A 283 -9.92 -21.39 -12.93
CA ASP A 283 -9.78 -22.17 -11.72
C ASP A 283 -9.25 -23.60 -12.00
N CYS A 284 -9.06 -24.40 -10.97
CA CYS A 284 -8.61 -25.79 -11.10
C CYS A 284 -9.59 -26.69 -11.88
N ALA A 285 -10.86 -26.30 -12.00
CA ALA A 285 -11.87 -27.00 -12.81
C ALA A 285 -11.92 -26.49 -14.26
N GLY A 286 -11.08 -25.52 -14.64
CA GLY A 286 -11.03 -24.93 -15.98
C GLY A 286 -12.11 -23.89 -16.25
N ARG A 287 -12.87 -23.46 -15.23
CA ARG A 287 -13.87 -22.38 -15.35
C ARG A 287 -13.19 -21.04 -15.41
N ALA A 288 -13.65 -20.18 -16.30
CA ALA A 288 -13.07 -18.84 -16.47
C ALA A 288 -13.51 -17.89 -15.34
N LEU A 289 -12.66 -16.91 -15.02
CA LEU A 289 -12.94 -15.89 -13.99
C LEU A 289 -14.32 -15.23 -14.17
N ARG A 290 -14.73 -14.94 -15.38
CA ARG A 290 -16.06 -14.37 -15.72
C ARG A 290 -17.24 -15.29 -15.31
N GLU A 291 -16.99 -16.56 -15.04
CA GLU A 291 -18.01 -17.56 -14.65
C GLU A 291 -18.05 -17.76 -13.13
N LEU A 292 -17.09 -17.17 -12.43
CA LEU A 292 -16.90 -17.31 -10.99
C LEU A 292 -17.40 -16.09 -10.19
N ILE A 293 -17.64 -14.96 -10.89
CA ILE A 293 -18.04 -13.67 -10.29
C ILE A 293 -19.45 -13.29 -10.68
#